data_a3ff3cced8018d2830acf06cda80cfbd
#
_entry.id   a3ff3cced8018d2830acf06cda80cfbd
#
_cell.length_a   1.000
_cell.length_b   1.000
_cell.length_c   1.000
_cell.angle_alpha   90.00
_cell.angle_beta   90.00
_cell.angle_gamma   90.00
#
_symmetry.space_group_name_H-M   'P 1'
#
loop_
_entity.id
_entity.type
_entity.pdbx_description
1 polymer ?
#
loop_
_entity_poly.entity_id
_entity_poly.type
_entity_poly.pdbx_seq_one_letter_code
_entity_poly.pdbx_strand_id
1 'polypeptide(L)'
;FNTENESFMQETRLMENEYSVNLPTKFWYRGKTYNGFINLVNIFRATMILGTPGSGKSYAIVNQFIKQTIEKSYTLYIYDFKFDDLSVIAYNHLLKYRHRYKVPPKFYVINFDNPRKSHRCNPLAPELMTDISDAYESSYTIMLNLNKSWVQKQGDFFVESPIVLFTAIIWFL
;
A
#
# COMPACT_ATOMS: atom_id res chain seq x y z
N PHE A 1 14.90 23.09 16.95
CA PHE A 1 15.69 21.94 17.40
C PHE A 1 15.90 22.06 18.89
N ASN A 2 15.61 21.03 19.67
CA ASN A 2 15.93 20.99 21.09
C ASN A 2 17.39 20.54 21.23
N THR A 3 18.27 21.49 21.63
CA THR A 3 19.70 21.24 21.78
C THR A 3 20.04 20.42 23.03
N GLU A 4 19.06 20.19 23.91
CA GLU A 4 19.21 19.34 25.11
C GLU A 4 19.18 17.86 24.77
N ASN A 5 18.59 17.51 23.62
CA ASN A 5 18.51 16.12 23.12
C ASN A 5 19.61 15.86 22.07
N GLU A 6 20.86 15.88 22.52
CA GLU A 6 21.96 15.48 21.65
C GLU A 6 21.83 13.99 21.30
N SER A 7 21.71 13.69 20.01
CA SER A 7 21.65 12.32 19.51
C SER A 7 23.06 11.77 19.27
N PHE A 8 23.14 10.47 19.03
CA PHE A 8 24.36 9.86 18.50
C PHE A 8 24.54 10.24 17.01
N MET A 9 25.74 10.05 16.48
CA MET A 9 26.01 10.28 15.06
C MET A 9 25.14 9.37 14.21
N GLN A 10 24.35 9.97 13.32
CA GLN A 10 23.44 9.27 12.42
C GLN A 10 24.04 9.18 11.01
N GLU A 11 23.45 8.34 10.16
CA GLU A 11 23.90 8.17 8.79
C GLU A 11 23.70 9.46 7.97
N THR A 12 24.77 9.94 7.38
CA THR A 12 24.79 11.15 6.54
C THR A 12 24.87 10.84 5.04
N ARG A 13 25.19 9.59 4.68
CA ARG A 13 25.30 9.16 3.28
C ARG A 13 23.93 8.79 2.73
N LEU A 14 23.65 9.24 1.53
CA LEU A 14 22.51 8.79 0.74
C LEU A 14 22.83 7.43 0.12
N MET A 15 22.10 6.38 0.50
CA MET A 15 22.21 5.04 -0.07
C MET A 15 21.06 4.78 -1.03
N GLU A 16 21.15 5.37 -2.22
CA GLU A 16 20.11 5.24 -3.23
C GLU A 16 20.37 4.04 -4.14
N ASN A 17 19.32 3.27 -4.39
CA ASN A 17 19.28 2.20 -5.40
C ASN A 17 17.85 2.05 -5.94
N GLU A 18 17.63 1.13 -6.87
CA GLU A 18 16.32 0.92 -7.48
C GLU A 18 15.24 0.51 -6.46
N TYR A 19 15.59 -0.16 -5.36
CA TYR A 19 14.67 -0.68 -4.34
C TYR A 19 14.58 0.21 -3.10
N SER A 20 15.32 1.31 -3.03
CA SER A 20 15.40 2.14 -1.82
C SER A 20 14.32 3.21 -1.76
N VAL A 21 13.94 3.56 -0.53
CA VAL A 21 13.29 4.82 -0.19
C VAL A 21 14.14 5.53 0.85
N ASN A 22 14.48 6.78 0.58
CA ASN A 22 15.42 7.54 1.38
C ASN A 22 14.70 8.74 2.01
N LEU A 23 14.70 8.83 3.33
CA LEU A 23 14.03 9.89 4.07
C LEU A 23 15.07 10.89 4.55
N PRO A 24 15.04 12.15 4.08
CA PRO A 24 15.95 13.17 4.57
C PRO A 24 15.61 13.54 6.02
N THR A 25 16.64 13.65 6.84
CA THR A 25 16.53 14.01 8.26
C THR A 25 17.48 15.15 8.61
N LYS A 26 17.23 15.76 9.77
CA LYS A 26 18.18 16.67 10.41
C LYS A 26 18.36 16.25 11.85
N PHE A 27 19.58 16.24 12.33
CA PHE A 27 19.90 15.90 13.70
C PHE A 27 20.98 16.81 14.27
N TRP A 28 20.97 16.96 15.59
CA TRP A 28 21.95 17.73 16.34
C TRP A 28 22.98 16.79 16.94
N TYR A 29 24.26 17.09 16.76
CA TYR A 29 25.33 16.32 17.31
C TYR A 29 26.58 17.21 17.56
N ARG A 30 27.15 17.16 18.76
CA ARG A 30 28.36 17.90 19.15
C ARG A 30 28.35 19.38 18.74
N GLY A 31 27.29 20.10 19.12
CA GLY A 31 27.17 21.52 18.87
C GLY A 31 26.82 21.93 17.44
N LYS A 32 26.50 20.99 16.53
CA LYS A 32 26.20 21.28 15.13
C LYS A 32 24.98 20.52 14.63
N THR A 33 24.28 21.14 13.70
CA THR A 33 23.18 20.47 12.95
C THR A 33 23.74 19.81 11.70
N TYR A 34 23.40 18.54 11.51
CA TYR A 34 23.76 17.73 10.36
C TYR A 34 22.53 17.38 9.55
N ASN A 35 22.69 17.25 8.23
CA ASN A 35 21.73 16.57 7.38
C ASN A 35 22.05 15.08 7.36
N GLY A 36 21.05 14.26 7.44
CA GLY A 36 21.19 12.81 7.41
C GLY A 36 20.10 12.14 6.59
N PHE A 37 20.15 10.83 6.53
CA PHE A 37 19.17 10.02 5.81
C PHE A 37 18.79 8.78 6.62
N ILE A 38 17.51 8.48 6.66
CA ILE A 38 17.04 7.14 6.98
C ILE A 38 16.92 6.40 5.66
N ASN A 39 17.82 5.47 5.40
CA ASN A 39 17.88 4.73 4.15
C ASN A 39 17.19 3.36 4.29
N LEU A 40 16.01 3.23 3.69
CA LEU A 40 15.36 1.95 3.52
C LEU A 40 15.86 1.35 2.20
N VAL A 41 16.90 0.58 2.26
CA VAL A 41 17.62 0.07 1.06
C VAL A 41 16.83 -0.98 0.27
N ASN A 42 15.81 -1.58 0.89
CA ASN A 42 14.91 -2.53 0.25
C ASN A 42 13.50 -2.42 0.84
N ILE A 43 12.59 -1.85 0.06
CA ILE A 43 11.18 -1.61 0.46
C ILE A 43 10.28 -2.84 0.35
N PHE A 44 10.74 -3.94 -0.24
CA PHE A 44 9.95 -5.19 -0.31
C PHE A 44 9.88 -5.93 1.02
N ARG A 45 10.65 -5.50 2.00
CA ARG A 45 10.48 -5.92 3.39
C ARG A 45 9.45 -5.01 4.06
N ALA A 46 8.58 -5.59 4.88
CA ALA A 46 7.56 -4.84 5.59
C ALA A 46 8.16 -3.71 6.42
N THR A 47 7.57 -2.52 6.32
CA THR A 47 7.96 -1.35 7.12
C THR A 47 6.78 -0.94 7.99
N MET A 48 6.98 -0.91 9.31
CA MET A 48 5.98 -0.42 10.26
C MET A 48 6.33 0.99 10.71
N ILE A 49 5.35 1.90 10.64
CA ILE A 49 5.50 3.30 11.05
C ILE A 49 4.59 3.56 12.25
N LEU A 50 5.19 3.78 13.40
CA LEU A 50 4.49 4.07 14.65
C LEU A 50 4.56 5.56 15.00
N GLY A 51 3.49 6.08 15.56
CA GLY A 51 3.45 7.48 16.03
C GLY A 51 2.03 7.91 16.38
N THR A 52 1.91 8.89 17.25
CA THR A 52 0.63 9.47 17.67
C THR A 52 -0.09 10.18 16.53
N PRO A 53 -1.40 10.39 16.60
CA PRO A 53 -2.11 11.28 15.67
C PRO A 53 -1.45 12.66 15.61
N GLY A 54 -1.34 13.22 14.41
CA GLY A 54 -0.70 14.54 14.23
C GLY A 54 0.83 14.57 14.22
N SER A 55 1.52 13.45 14.46
CA SER A 55 3.00 13.39 14.48
C SER A 55 3.69 13.58 13.11
N GLY A 56 2.96 13.85 12.04
CA GLY A 56 3.52 14.10 10.72
C GLY A 56 3.90 12.84 9.92
N LYS A 57 3.49 11.63 10.34
CA LYS A 57 3.82 10.36 9.65
C LYS A 57 3.51 10.39 8.15
N SER A 58 2.30 10.83 7.79
CA SER A 58 1.88 10.90 6.39
C SER A 58 2.76 11.84 5.59
N TYR A 59 3.01 13.04 6.12
CA TYR A 59 3.81 14.05 5.44
C TYR A 59 5.29 13.66 5.31
N ALA A 60 5.91 13.27 6.42
CA ALA A 60 7.35 13.02 6.46
C ALA A 60 7.76 11.68 5.84
N ILE A 61 6.90 10.67 5.93
CA ILE A 61 7.25 9.29 5.57
C ILE A 61 6.41 8.79 4.42
N VAL A 62 5.07 8.67 4.59
CA VAL A 62 4.20 8.03 3.58
C VAL A 62 4.27 8.75 2.23
N ASN A 63 4.26 10.09 2.24
CA ASN A 63 4.40 10.88 1.01
C ASN A 63 5.72 10.61 0.29
N GLN A 64 6.82 10.40 1.03
CA GLN A 64 8.11 10.08 0.43
C GLN A 64 8.10 8.68 -0.21
N PHE A 65 7.45 7.70 0.44
CA PHE A 65 7.26 6.38 -0.16
C PHE A 65 6.49 6.47 -1.47
N ILE A 66 5.33 7.13 -1.48
CA ILE A 66 4.52 7.30 -2.69
C ILE A 66 5.32 7.97 -3.81
N LYS A 67 5.99 9.08 -3.49
CA LYS A 67 6.77 9.85 -4.47
C LYS A 67 7.89 9.01 -5.08
N GLN A 68 8.75 8.44 -4.26
CA GLN A 68 9.95 7.75 -4.72
C GLN A 68 9.63 6.42 -5.41
N THR A 69 8.59 5.71 -4.99
CA THR A 69 8.17 4.47 -5.66
C THR A 69 7.56 4.75 -7.04
N ILE A 70 6.73 5.79 -7.18
CA ILE A 70 6.21 6.21 -8.49
C ILE A 70 7.36 6.69 -9.40
N GLU A 71 8.30 7.46 -8.85
CA GLU A 71 9.47 7.93 -9.61
C GLU A 71 10.33 6.79 -10.15
N LYS A 72 10.38 5.67 -9.42
CA LYS A 72 11.07 4.43 -9.81
C LYS A 72 10.20 3.47 -10.62
N SER A 73 9.01 3.91 -11.04
CA SER A 73 8.08 3.17 -11.91
C SER A 73 7.47 1.91 -11.28
N TYR A 74 7.30 1.88 -9.97
CA TYR A 74 6.59 0.80 -9.28
C TYR A 74 5.08 0.94 -9.41
N THR A 75 4.39 -0.20 -9.41
CA THR A 75 2.94 -0.27 -9.18
C THR A 75 2.66 -0.18 -7.68
N LEU A 76 1.57 0.50 -7.32
CA LEU A 76 1.21 0.76 -5.93
C LEU A 76 -0.24 0.43 -5.67
N TYR A 77 -0.51 -0.08 -4.48
CA TYR A 77 -1.82 -0.07 -3.86
C TYR A 77 -1.76 0.86 -2.63
N ILE A 78 -2.66 1.84 -2.58
CA ILE A 78 -2.70 2.84 -1.51
C ILE A 78 -4.06 2.76 -0.82
N TYR A 79 -4.07 2.43 0.46
CA TYR A 79 -5.26 2.53 1.29
C TYR A 79 -5.31 3.93 1.93
N ASP A 80 -6.16 4.79 1.39
CA ASP A 80 -6.30 6.20 1.80
C ASP A 80 -7.52 6.37 2.69
N PHE A 81 -7.35 6.14 3.99
CA PHE A 81 -8.43 6.22 4.98
C PHE A 81 -9.09 7.60 5.06
N LYS A 82 -8.34 8.66 4.77
CA LYS A 82 -8.83 10.04 4.89
C LYS A 82 -9.28 10.65 3.56
N PHE A 83 -9.27 9.85 2.52
CA PHE A 83 -9.53 10.31 1.16
C PHE A 83 -9.80 11.85 1.07
N ASP A 84 -9.08 12.64 0.27
CA ASP A 84 -8.30 12.27 -0.91
C ASP A 84 -6.81 12.70 -0.81
N ASP A 85 -6.26 12.82 0.40
CA ASP A 85 -4.91 13.36 0.63
C ASP A 85 -3.81 12.56 -0.11
N LEU A 86 -3.72 11.26 0.14
CA LEU A 86 -2.67 10.41 -0.45
C LEU A 86 -2.96 10.12 -1.93
N SER A 87 -4.23 9.98 -2.29
CA SER A 87 -4.68 9.70 -3.65
C SER A 87 -4.30 10.84 -4.60
N VAL A 88 -4.50 12.09 -4.19
CA VAL A 88 -4.13 13.28 -4.98
C VAL A 88 -2.61 13.38 -5.15
N ILE A 89 -1.83 13.10 -4.10
CA ILE A 89 -0.38 13.10 -4.16
C ILE A 89 0.10 12.02 -5.15
N ALA A 90 -0.44 10.81 -5.05
CA ALA A 90 -0.10 9.71 -5.94
C ALA A 90 -0.42 10.03 -7.39
N TYR A 91 -1.62 10.56 -7.66
CA TYR A 91 -2.04 10.92 -9.01
C TYR A 91 -1.15 12.00 -9.63
N ASN A 92 -0.86 13.08 -8.90
CA ASN A 92 0.00 14.15 -9.38
C ASN A 92 1.43 13.68 -9.67
N HIS A 93 1.98 12.81 -8.82
CA HIS A 93 3.28 12.21 -9.08
C HIS A 93 3.24 11.26 -10.27
N LEU A 94 2.17 10.48 -10.43
CA LEU A 94 2.01 9.62 -11.59
C LEU A 94 1.97 10.42 -12.89
N LEU A 95 1.23 11.53 -12.94
CA LEU A 95 1.20 12.41 -14.11
C LEU A 95 2.60 12.95 -14.46
N LYS A 96 3.37 13.33 -13.43
CA LYS A 96 4.73 13.86 -13.61
C LYS A 96 5.70 12.82 -14.16
N TYR A 97 5.64 11.58 -13.67
CA TYR A 97 6.61 10.53 -13.96
C TYR A 97 6.10 9.41 -14.88
N ARG A 98 4.87 9.56 -15.44
CA ARG A 98 4.26 8.56 -16.33
C ARG A 98 5.14 8.14 -17.50
N HIS A 99 6.00 9.03 -17.99
CA HIS A 99 6.91 8.80 -19.10
C HIS A 99 8.04 7.81 -18.76
N ARG A 100 8.29 7.53 -17.49
CA ARG A 100 9.32 6.57 -17.04
C ARG A 100 8.85 5.13 -17.12
N TYR A 101 7.53 4.90 -17.18
CA TYR A 101 6.96 3.56 -17.23
C TYR A 101 7.08 2.97 -18.63
N LYS A 102 7.53 1.71 -18.73
CA LYS A 102 7.60 0.98 -20.01
C LYS A 102 6.22 0.77 -20.64
N VAL A 103 5.20 0.55 -19.80
CA VAL A 103 3.80 0.44 -20.20
C VAL A 103 3.05 1.59 -19.54
N PRO A 104 2.19 2.32 -20.27
CA PRO A 104 1.44 3.44 -19.70
C PRO A 104 0.66 3.02 -18.45
N PRO A 105 0.94 3.63 -17.28
CA PRO A 105 0.28 3.25 -16.04
C PRO A 105 -1.17 3.71 -16.04
N LYS A 106 -2.05 2.90 -15.45
CA LYS A 106 -3.44 3.25 -15.19
C LYS A 106 -3.60 3.61 -13.72
N PHE A 107 -4.49 4.55 -13.44
CA PHE A 107 -4.82 4.97 -12.08
C PHE A 107 -6.28 4.65 -11.79
N TYR A 108 -6.51 3.84 -10.76
CA TYR A 108 -7.85 3.45 -10.35
C TYR A 108 -8.11 3.96 -8.93
N VAL A 109 -9.31 4.46 -8.72
CA VAL A 109 -9.81 4.86 -7.40
C VAL A 109 -11.04 4.03 -7.09
N ILE A 110 -11.03 3.33 -5.97
CA ILE A 110 -12.19 2.63 -5.42
C ILE A 110 -12.66 3.44 -4.22
N ASN A 111 -13.78 4.12 -4.39
CA ASN A 111 -14.34 5.00 -3.38
C ASN A 111 -15.65 4.42 -2.86
N PHE A 112 -15.62 3.93 -1.62
CA PHE A 112 -16.79 3.32 -0.96
C PHE A 112 -17.78 4.39 -0.45
N ASP A 113 -17.32 5.61 -0.14
CA ASP A 113 -18.17 6.70 0.34
C ASP A 113 -18.99 7.32 -0.79
N ASN A 114 -18.43 7.35 -2.00
CA ASN A 114 -19.12 7.87 -3.18
C ASN A 114 -18.93 6.96 -4.39
N PRO A 115 -19.78 5.92 -4.53
CA PRO A 115 -19.68 4.97 -5.63
C PRO A 115 -19.79 5.58 -7.03
N ARG A 116 -20.41 6.78 -7.15
CA ARG A 116 -20.48 7.52 -8.43
C ARG A 116 -19.13 8.07 -8.88
N LYS A 117 -18.20 8.28 -7.94
CA LYS A 117 -16.83 8.73 -8.19
C LYS A 117 -15.82 7.60 -8.09
N SER A 118 -16.27 6.36 -8.13
CA SER A 118 -15.46 5.15 -8.03
C SER A 118 -15.30 4.48 -9.38
N HIS A 119 -14.12 3.98 -9.66
CA HIS A 119 -13.95 2.99 -10.73
C HIS A 119 -14.63 1.68 -10.31
N ARG A 120 -15.10 0.96 -11.30
CA ARG A 120 -15.65 -0.38 -11.09
C ARG A 120 -14.54 -1.40 -11.28
N CYS A 121 -14.49 -2.39 -10.42
CA CYS A 121 -13.67 -3.59 -10.59
C CYS A 121 -14.55 -4.83 -10.39
N ASN A 122 -14.27 -5.85 -11.16
CA ASN A 122 -14.83 -7.17 -10.93
C ASN A 122 -13.76 -8.05 -10.29
N PRO A 123 -13.83 -8.34 -8.97
CA PRO A 123 -12.85 -9.20 -8.31
C PRO A 123 -12.98 -10.67 -8.75
N LEU A 124 -14.08 -11.02 -9.44
CA LEU A 124 -14.38 -12.35 -9.94
C LEU A 124 -14.23 -12.42 -11.46
N ALA A 125 -13.39 -11.60 -12.06
CA ALA A 125 -13.15 -11.60 -13.50
C ALA A 125 -12.48 -12.92 -13.93
N PRO A 126 -13.13 -13.75 -14.77
CA PRO A 126 -12.59 -15.06 -15.14
C PRO A 126 -11.23 -14.98 -15.83
N GLU A 127 -10.97 -13.89 -16.55
CA GLU A 127 -9.72 -13.68 -17.26
C GLU A 127 -8.49 -13.56 -16.33
N LEU A 128 -8.73 -13.36 -15.04
CA LEU A 128 -7.69 -13.26 -14.02
C LEU A 128 -7.49 -14.58 -13.26
N MET A 129 -8.34 -15.59 -13.51
CA MET A 129 -8.29 -16.89 -12.84
C MET A 129 -7.59 -17.90 -13.75
N THR A 130 -6.53 -18.49 -13.25
CA THR A 130 -5.72 -19.48 -13.97
C THR A 130 -6.06 -20.91 -13.57
N ASP A 131 -6.60 -21.09 -12.37
CA ASP A 131 -6.95 -22.38 -11.78
C ASP A 131 -8.21 -22.26 -10.92
N ILE A 132 -8.90 -23.39 -10.71
CA ILE A 132 -10.10 -23.44 -9.85
C ILE A 132 -9.81 -23.00 -8.41
N SER A 133 -8.58 -23.11 -7.95
CA SER A 133 -8.16 -22.61 -6.65
C SER A 133 -8.30 -21.10 -6.54
N ASP A 134 -8.10 -20.34 -7.61
CA ASP A 134 -8.30 -18.88 -7.62
C ASP A 134 -9.76 -18.53 -7.38
N ALA A 135 -10.67 -19.30 -8.00
CA ALA A 135 -12.12 -19.17 -7.77
C ALA A 135 -12.51 -19.57 -6.36
N TYR A 136 -11.89 -20.62 -5.80
CA TYR A 136 -12.13 -21.05 -4.43
C TYR A 136 -11.67 -19.99 -3.41
N GLU A 137 -10.45 -19.46 -3.54
CA GLU A 137 -9.94 -18.43 -2.63
C GLU A 137 -10.77 -17.15 -2.68
N SER A 138 -11.21 -16.76 -3.88
CA SER A 138 -12.11 -15.60 -4.07
C SER A 138 -13.46 -15.84 -3.39
N SER A 139 -14.06 -17.01 -3.58
CA SER A 139 -15.31 -17.42 -2.96
C SER A 139 -15.19 -17.45 -1.44
N TYR A 140 -14.14 -18.10 -0.95
CA TYR A 140 -13.84 -18.24 0.46
C TYR A 140 -13.71 -16.86 1.13
N THR A 141 -12.93 -15.97 0.53
CA THR A 141 -12.72 -14.60 1.04
C THR A 141 -14.03 -13.80 1.08
N ILE A 142 -14.83 -13.86 0.02
CA ILE A 142 -16.11 -13.14 -0.04
C ILE A 142 -17.09 -13.66 1.01
N MET A 143 -17.28 -14.99 1.05
CA MET A 143 -18.27 -15.61 1.93
C MET A 143 -17.93 -15.39 3.41
N LEU A 144 -16.66 -15.52 3.81
CA LEU A 144 -16.22 -15.25 5.17
C LEU A 144 -16.34 -13.77 5.56
N ASN A 145 -16.14 -12.85 4.63
CA ASN A 145 -16.32 -11.42 4.88
C ASN A 145 -17.81 -11.03 4.99
N LEU A 146 -18.69 -11.70 4.27
CA LEU A 146 -20.14 -11.51 4.40
C LEU A 146 -20.67 -12.02 5.75
N ASN A 147 -20.09 -13.08 6.28
CA ASN A 147 -20.49 -13.63 7.57
C ASN A 147 -19.27 -13.96 8.45
N LYS A 148 -18.89 -13.00 9.28
CA LYS A 148 -17.71 -13.12 10.15
C LYS A 148 -17.79 -14.28 11.16
N SER A 149 -18.99 -14.78 11.50
CA SER A 149 -19.14 -15.92 12.41
C SER A 149 -18.64 -17.22 11.77
N TRP A 150 -18.57 -17.29 10.46
CA TRP A 150 -18.08 -18.45 9.72
C TRP A 150 -16.57 -18.66 9.88
N VAL A 151 -15.83 -17.61 10.17
CA VAL A 151 -14.37 -17.70 10.43
C VAL A 151 -14.07 -18.67 11.58
N GLN A 152 -14.96 -18.74 12.60
CA GLN A 152 -14.80 -19.63 13.75
C GLN A 152 -15.35 -21.05 13.51
N LYS A 153 -16.02 -21.27 12.38
CA LYS A 153 -16.70 -22.53 12.02
C LYS A 153 -16.12 -23.17 10.77
N GLN A 154 -14.84 -22.92 10.49
CA GLN A 154 -14.14 -23.54 9.35
C GLN A 154 -14.19 -25.08 9.48
N GLY A 155 -14.50 -25.75 8.38
CA GLY A 155 -14.69 -27.21 8.34
C GLY A 155 -16.12 -27.66 8.65
N ASP A 156 -17.05 -26.76 9.04
CA ASP A 156 -18.45 -27.07 9.17
C ASP A 156 -19.11 -27.22 7.79
N PHE A 157 -19.92 -28.25 7.58
CA PHE A 157 -20.62 -28.51 6.32
C PHE A 157 -21.44 -27.31 5.84
N PHE A 158 -22.13 -26.60 6.75
CA PHE A 158 -22.95 -25.44 6.41
C PHE A 158 -22.15 -24.20 6.05
N VAL A 159 -20.85 -24.17 6.32
CA VAL A 159 -19.92 -23.13 5.89
C VAL A 159 -19.25 -23.50 4.58
N GLU A 160 -18.75 -24.73 4.48
CA GLU A 160 -17.99 -25.19 3.31
C GLU A 160 -18.89 -25.38 2.07
N SER A 161 -20.10 -25.93 2.24
CA SER A 161 -21.00 -26.21 1.13
C SER A 161 -21.38 -24.95 0.29
N PRO A 162 -21.78 -23.82 0.88
CA PRO A 162 -22.00 -22.58 0.13
C PRO A 162 -20.75 -22.06 -0.57
N ILE A 163 -19.57 -22.20 0.04
CA ILE A 163 -18.31 -21.78 -0.56
C ILE A 163 -18.00 -22.60 -1.81
N VAL A 164 -18.12 -23.93 -1.73
CA VAL A 164 -17.90 -24.83 -2.86
C VAL A 164 -18.91 -24.56 -3.97
N LEU A 165 -20.19 -24.35 -3.64
CA LEU A 165 -21.21 -24.02 -4.63
C LEU A 165 -20.89 -22.69 -5.32
N PHE A 166 -20.50 -21.69 -4.57
CA PHE A 166 -20.14 -20.37 -5.13
C PHE A 166 -18.87 -20.44 -6.00
N THR A 167 -17.88 -21.24 -5.58
CA THR A 167 -16.71 -21.56 -6.39
C THR A 167 -17.08 -22.18 -7.74
N ALA A 168 -17.96 -23.18 -7.71
CA ALA A 168 -18.41 -23.84 -8.94
C ALA A 168 -19.13 -22.86 -9.89
N ILE A 169 -19.96 -21.97 -9.35
CA ILE A 169 -20.64 -20.93 -10.14
C ILE A 169 -19.64 -19.98 -10.78
N ILE A 170 -18.66 -19.48 -10.01
CA ILE A 170 -17.64 -18.57 -10.52
C ILE A 170 -16.79 -19.23 -11.60
N TRP A 171 -16.39 -20.48 -11.38
CA TRP A 171 -15.55 -21.21 -12.31
C TRP A 171 -16.27 -21.58 -13.62
N PHE A 172 -17.58 -21.75 -13.56
CA PHE A 172 -18.39 -22.13 -14.74
C PHE A 172 -18.78 -20.93 -15.61
N LEU A 173 -18.89 -19.74 -15.06
CA LEU A 173 -19.25 -18.50 -15.78
C LEU A 173 -18.06 -17.91 -16.54
#